data_ff8019d568596d085345ba383c2dedb0
#
_entry.id   ff8019d568596d085345ba383c2dedb0
#
_cell.length_a   1.000
_cell.length_b   1.000
_cell.length_c   1.000
_cell.angle_alpha   90.00
_cell.angle_beta   90.00
_cell.angle_gamma   90.00
#
_symmetry.space_group_name_H-M   'P 1'
#
loop_
_entity.id
_entity.type
_entity.pdbx_description
1 polymer ?
#
loop_
_entity_poly.entity_id
_entity_poly.type
_entity_poly.pdbx_seq_one_letter_code
_entity_poly.pdbx_strand_id
1 'polypeptide(L)'
;MTAETATHIRRDQVIFDLIAKERHRQEYGLELIASENFTSPQVMEAMGSVLTNKYAEGLPGKRYYGGCEVVDEVEQLAIDRAKQLFGAVWANVQPHSGAQANAAVMLSILQPGDRILGFDLSHGGHLTHGSPVNFSGKLYEPHFYGVEPETGLIDWDKVEAKALEVRPKLLICGASAYSRDWDYVRLRAIADQVGAFLLADISHPSAFIAKGFLNNPVPHCHFVTTTTHKTLRGPRGGLILMGQDFDNPFGQKTLKGELKSMSSLVDMGVFPGTQGGPLEHIIAAKAIAFGECLTSDFADYVIQVGKNAQAMANAFTERGYKIISGGTDNHLMLIDLRSKGLTGKLAENTLIKAEITINKNMVPFDDKSPFVTSGIRVGSAAMTTRGLMEADFVKIVDLIDRVLMNHDNDTILSDTRKEVNQWMKQFPLYEGKL
;
A
#
# COMPACT_ATOMS: atom_id res chain seq x y z
N MET A 1 -49.72 -23.36 -1.86
CA MET A 1 -49.07 -22.51 -0.83
C MET A 1 -47.95 -21.78 -1.55
N THR A 2 -48.21 -20.53 -1.86
CA THR A 2 -47.30 -19.62 -2.53
C THR A 2 -46.19 -19.22 -1.54
N ALA A 3 -44.95 -19.30 -1.96
CA ALA A 3 -43.75 -18.97 -1.17
C ALA A 3 -43.65 -17.43 -0.96
N GLU A 4 -44.43 -16.89 -0.03
CA GLU A 4 -44.32 -15.53 0.49
C GLU A 4 -43.64 -15.57 1.87
N THR A 5 -42.37 -15.95 1.87
CA THR A 5 -41.46 -15.74 3.04
C THR A 5 -40.14 -15.18 2.59
N ALA A 6 -40.18 -14.19 1.70
CA ALA A 6 -39.06 -13.27 1.64
C ALA A 6 -39.21 -12.35 2.87
N THR A 7 -38.41 -12.57 3.88
CA THR A 7 -38.24 -11.61 4.97
C THR A 7 -37.92 -10.28 4.36
N HIS A 8 -38.86 -9.34 4.34
CA HIS A 8 -38.64 -7.96 3.94
C HIS A 8 -37.75 -7.30 5.01
N ILE A 9 -36.46 -7.57 4.92
CA ILE A 9 -35.44 -6.85 5.71
C ILE A 9 -35.49 -5.39 5.25
N ARG A 10 -35.94 -4.51 6.14
CA ARG A 10 -35.92 -3.07 5.86
C ARG A 10 -34.47 -2.64 5.63
N ARG A 11 -34.27 -1.76 4.63
CA ARG A 11 -32.96 -1.10 4.40
C ARG A 11 -32.53 -0.42 5.70
N ASP A 12 -31.30 -0.70 6.15
CA ASP A 12 -30.69 -0.02 7.29
C ASP A 12 -30.30 1.41 6.87
N GLN A 13 -31.25 2.33 7.05
CA GLN A 13 -31.08 3.71 6.60
C GLN A 13 -29.94 4.39 7.32
N VAL A 14 -29.65 4.04 8.58
CA VAL A 14 -28.57 4.67 9.37
C VAL A 14 -27.22 4.44 8.72
N ILE A 15 -26.88 3.20 8.33
CA ILE A 15 -25.61 2.92 7.69
C ILE A 15 -25.52 3.54 6.28
N PHE A 16 -26.63 3.55 5.53
CA PHE A 16 -26.63 4.17 4.20
C PHE A 16 -26.52 5.68 4.25
N ASP A 17 -27.05 6.34 5.28
CA ASP A 17 -26.81 7.78 5.52
C ASP A 17 -25.34 8.08 5.87
N LEU A 18 -24.68 7.20 6.62
CA LEU A 18 -23.24 7.31 6.90
C LEU A 18 -22.40 7.12 5.64
N ILE A 19 -22.74 6.15 4.79
CA ILE A 19 -22.10 5.95 3.49
C ILE A 19 -22.27 7.18 2.60
N ALA A 20 -23.46 7.79 2.58
CA ALA A 20 -23.72 9.01 1.83
C ALA A 20 -22.89 10.20 2.35
N LYS A 21 -22.69 10.31 3.67
CA LYS A 21 -21.82 11.33 4.27
C LYS A 21 -20.35 11.14 3.88
N GLU A 22 -19.85 9.90 3.91
CA GLU A 22 -18.48 9.60 3.47
C GLU A 22 -18.30 9.86 1.97
N ARG A 23 -19.29 9.47 1.14
CA ARG A 23 -19.29 9.83 -0.29
C ARG A 23 -19.20 11.34 -0.47
N HIS A 24 -19.98 12.12 0.26
CA HIS A 24 -19.93 13.59 0.21
C HIS A 24 -18.52 14.11 0.57
N ARG A 25 -17.90 13.60 1.65
CA ARG A 25 -16.54 13.95 2.04
C ARG A 25 -15.54 13.71 0.91
N GLN A 26 -15.60 12.54 0.27
CA GLN A 26 -14.72 12.18 -0.83
C GLN A 26 -14.96 13.04 -2.09
N GLU A 27 -16.22 13.35 -2.40
CA GLU A 27 -16.59 14.14 -3.58
C GLU A 27 -16.17 15.60 -3.47
N TYR A 28 -16.22 16.19 -2.28
CA TYR A 28 -16.01 17.63 -2.09
C TYR A 28 -14.68 18.01 -1.46
N GLY A 29 -13.92 17.05 -0.91
CA GLY A 29 -12.61 17.26 -0.31
C GLY A 29 -11.45 16.94 -1.24
N LEU A 30 -10.25 17.37 -0.82
CA LEU A 30 -8.96 16.97 -1.39
C LEU A 30 -8.39 15.79 -0.61
N GLU A 31 -8.21 14.65 -1.27
CA GLU A 31 -7.66 13.44 -0.68
C GLU A 31 -6.18 13.28 -1.04
N LEU A 32 -5.31 13.54 -0.07
CA LEU A 32 -3.86 13.52 -0.26
C LEU A 32 -3.15 12.47 0.61
N ILE A 33 -3.90 11.60 1.31
CA ILE A 33 -3.29 10.46 1.99
C ILE A 33 -2.66 9.54 0.96
N ALA A 34 -1.33 9.36 1.04
CA ALA A 34 -0.55 8.62 0.02
C ALA A 34 -0.96 7.16 -0.14
N SER A 35 -1.64 6.57 0.85
CA SER A 35 -2.15 5.19 0.82
C SER A 35 -3.59 5.07 0.34
N GLU A 36 -4.24 6.17 -0.07
CA GLU A 36 -5.61 6.19 -0.58
C GLU A 36 -5.66 6.43 -2.08
N ASN A 37 -6.73 5.94 -2.69
CA ASN A 37 -7.04 6.13 -4.09
C ASN A 37 -8.53 5.85 -4.33
N PHE A 38 -9.03 6.23 -5.50
CA PHE A 38 -10.40 5.95 -5.91
C PHE A 38 -10.43 4.78 -6.89
N THR A 39 -11.17 3.72 -6.56
CA THR A 39 -11.32 2.56 -7.45
C THR A 39 -12.33 2.86 -8.56
N SER A 40 -12.31 2.09 -9.64
CA SER A 40 -13.30 2.20 -10.70
C SER A 40 -14.68 1.68 -10.27
N PRO A 41 -15.79 2.14 -10.92
CA PRO A 41 -17.13 1.63 -10.66
C PRO A 41 -17.22 0.10 -10.81
N GLN A 42 -16.57 -0.51 -11.79
CA GLN A 42 -16.62 -1.97 -12.02
C GLN A 42 -15.90 -2.75 -10.88
N VAL A 43 -14.84 -2.20 -10.29
CA VAL A 43 -14.20 -2.78 -9.09
C VAL A 43 -15.19 -2.78 -7.94
N MET A 44 -15.91 -1.68 -7.72
CA MET A 44 -16.94 -1.58 -6.66
C MET A 44 -18.12 -2.52 -6.91
N GLU A 45 -18.57 -2.67 -8.16
CA GLU A 45 -19.62 -3.61 -8.56
C GLU A 45 -19.24 -5.05 -8.21
N ALA A 46 -18.00 -5.46 -8.55
CA ALA A 46 -17.51 -6.79 -8.22
C ALA A 46 -17.44 -7.03 -6.71
N MET A 47 -17.05 -6.03 -5.93
CA MET A 47 -17.01 -6.12 -4.45
C MET A 47 -18.40 -6.33 -3.83
N GLY A 48 -19.45 -5.84 -4.46
CA GLY A 48 -20.85 -6.02 -4.05
C GLY A 48 -21.56 -7.24 -4.67
N SER A 49 -20.82 -8.12 -5.36
CA SER A 49 -21.41 -9.24 -6.12
C SER A 49 -21.80 -10.44 -5.25
N VAL A 50 -22.52 -11.38 -5.85
CA VAL A 50 -22.95 -12.65 -5.23
C VAL A 50 -21.78 -13.56 -4.83
N LEU A 51 -20.57 -13.30 -5.31
CA LEU A 51 -19.38 -14.04 -4.94
C LEU A 51 -19.06 -13.95 -3.44
N THR A 52 -19.59 -12.94 -2.73
CA THR A 52 -19.49 -12.82 -1.27
C THR A 52 -20.13 -14.02 -0.54
N ASN A 53 -21.06 -14.73 -1.17
CA ASN A 53 -21.78 -15.85 -0.57
C ASN A 53 -20.98 -17.17 -0.64
N LYS A 54 -19.93 -17.24 -1.45
CA LYS A 54 -19.21 -18.49 -1.72
C LYS A 54 -18.09 -18.75 -0.72
N TYR A 55 -18.08 -19.94 -0.14
CA TYR A 55 -17.02 -20.44 0.73
C TYR A 55 -16.09 -21.38 -0.06
N ALA A 56 -14.79 -21.05 -0.18
CA ALA A 56 -13.88 -21.70 -1.12
C ALA A 56 -12.47 -21.94 -0.53
N GLU A 57 -12.38 -22.50 0.70
CA GLU A 57 -11.07 -22.85 1.28
C GLU A 57 -10.26 -23.76 0.35
N GLY A 58 -8.95 -23.53 0.30
CA GLY A 58 -8.02 -24.18 -0.61
C GLY A 58 -7.57 -23.25 -1.74
N LEU A 59 -7.07 -23.84 -2.82
CA LEU A 59 -6.58 -23.15 -4.02
C LEU A 59 -7.39 -23.58 -5.24
N PRO A 60 -7.35 -22.86 -6.37
CA PRO A 60 -8.00 -23.30 -7.61
C PRO A 60 -7.70 -24.76 -7.97
N GLY A 61 -8.74 -25.54 -8.23
CA GLY A 61 -8.65 -26.97 -8.50
C GLY A 61 -8.30 -27.85 -7.29
N LYS A 62 -8.12 -27.28 -6.10
CA LYS A 62 -7.76 -28.00 -4.85
C LYS A 62 -8.59 -27.46 -3.67
N ARG A 63 -9.90 -27.35 -3.83
CA ARG A 63 -10.81 -26.82 -2.81
C ARG A 63 -11.27 -27.91 -1.84
N TYR A 64 -11.59 -27.48 -0.63
CA TYR A 64 -12.20 -28.35 0.38
C TYR A 64 -13.74 -28.41 0.28
N TYR A 65 -14.34 -27.56 -0.56
CA TYR A 65 -15.79 -27.44 -0.75
C TYR A 65 -16.19 -27.67 -2.20
N GLY A 66 -17.40 -28.16 -2.43
CA GLY A 66 -17.99 -28.29 -3.76
C GLY A 66 -18.51 -26.98 -4.33
N GLY A 67 -18.82 -26.95 -5.62
CA GLY A 67 -19.39 -25.78 -6.32
C GLY A 67 -18.41 -24.63 -6.46
N CYS A 68 -17.14 -24.92 -6.64
CA CYS A 68 -16.07 -23.91 -6.74
C CYS A 68 -15.61 -23.64 -8.17
N GLU A 69 -16.23 -24.26 -9.16
CA GLU A 69 -15.77 -24.23 -10.56
C GLU A 69 -15.66 -22.79 -11.08
N VAL A 70 -16.64 -21.95 -10.78
CA VAL A 70 -16.67 -20.56 -11.24
C VAL A 70 -15.65 -19.70 -10.47
N VAL A 71 -15.56 -19.88 -9.14
CA VAL A 71 -14.57 -19.10 -8.35
C VAL A 71 -13.14 -19.55 -8.63
N ASP A 72 -12.92 -20.78 -9.04
CA ASP A 72 -11.62 -21.25 -9.53
C ASP A 72 -11.18 -20.46 -10.77
N GLU A 73 -12.09 -20.23 -11.72
CA GLU A 73 -11.81 -19.41 -12.91
C GLU A 73 -11.55 -17.96 -12.54
N VAL A 74 -12.32 -17.39 -11.60
CA VAL A 74 -12.13 -16.02 -11.12
C VAL A 74 -10.77 -15.85 -10.44
N GLU A 75 -10.40 -16.75 -9.53
CA GLU A 75 -9.13 -16.68 -8.83
C GLU A 75 -7.96 -16.93 -9.76
N GLN A 76 -8.06 -17.90 -10.68
CA GLN A 76 -7.04 -18.19 -11.68
C GLN A 76 -6.81 -16.96 -12.58
N LEU A 77 -7.86 -16.27 -13.02
CA LEU A 77 -7.74 -15.05 -13.81
C LEU A 77 -7.02 -13.93 -13.03
N ALA A 78 -7.30 -13.78 -11.73
CA ALA A 78 -6.60 -12.83 -10.89
C ALA A 78 -5.11 -13.17 -10.76
N ILE A 79 -4.77 -14.45 -10.57
CA ILE A 79 -3.39 -14.96 -10.51
C ILE A 79 -2.66 -14.66 -11.83
N ASP A 80 -3.26 -14.99 -12.96
CA ASP A 80 -2.63 -14.83 -14.28
C ASP A 80 -2.38 -13.36 -14.61
N ARG A 81 -3.35 -12.48 -14.32
CA ARG A 81 -3.20 -11.03 -14.50
C ARG A 81 -2.13 -10.45 -13.58
N ALA A 82 -2.06 -10.88 -12.32
CA ALA A 82 -1.02 -10.46 -11.38
C ALA A 82 0.38 -10.89 -11.87
N LYS A 83 0.52 -12.13 -12.33
CA LYS A 83 1.78 -12.63 -12.91
C LYS A 83 2.18 -11.83 -14.15
N GLN A 84 1.25 -11.56 -15.06
CA GLN A 84 1.50 -10.76 -16.25
C GLN A 84 1.92 -9.32 -15.90
N LEU A 85 1.24 -8.70 -14.94
CA LEU A 85 1.46 -7.31 -14.54
C LEU A 85 2.85 -7.07 -13.96
N PHE A 86 3.36 -8.02 -13.17
CA PHE A 86 4.64 -7.88 -12.45
C PHE A 86 5.78 -8.71 -13.04
N GLY A 87 5.53 -9.54 -14.05
CA GLY A 87 6.53 -10.47 -14.59
C GLY A 87 6.88 -11.61 -13.63
N ALA A 88 5.93 -12.03 -12.78
CA ALA A 88 6.14 -13.07 -11.79
C ALA A 88 5.83 -14.47 -12.36
N VAL A 89 6.52 -15.51 -11.85
CA VAL A 89 6.22 -16.91 -12.21
C VAL A 89 5.11 -17.50 -11.36
N TRP A 90 4.94 -16.96 -10.14
CA TRP A 90 3.92 -17.40 -9.19
C TRP A 90 3.31 -16.19 -8.46
N ALA A 91 2.02 -16.32 -8.13
CA ALA A 91 1.27 -15.31 -7.37
C ALA A 91 0.23 -15.98 -6.47
N ASN A 92 0.02 -15.41 -5.27
CA ASN A 92 -1.12 -15.74 -4.41
C ASN A 92 -1.94 -14.45 -4.18
N VAL A 93 -3.20 -14.50 -4.60
CA VAL A 93 -4.14 -13.35 -4.57
C VAL A 93 -5.09 -13.37 -3.36
N GLN A 94 -5.00 -14.39 -2.50
CA GLN A 94 -5.91 -14.56 -1.36
C GLN A 94 -5.65 -13.65 -0.16
N PRO A 95 -4.44 -13.11 0.11
CA PRO A 95 -4.22 -12.27 1.29
C PRO A 95 -5.25 -11.12 1.38
N HIS A 96 -5.90 -10.99 2.56
CA HIS A 96 -6.93 -9.98 2.81
C HIS A 96 -6.32 -8.57 2.91
N SER A 97 -5.04 -8.46 3.21
CA SER A 97 -4.29 -7.20 3.34
C SER A 97 -2.81 -7.40 3.07
N GLY A 98 -2.06 -6.30 2.86
CA GLY A 98 -0.59 -6.36 2.81
C GLY A 98 0.03 -6.89 4.11
N ALA A 99 -0.55 -6.55 5.25
CA ALA A 99 -0.10 -7.07 6.54
C ALA A 99 -0.22 -8.60 6.64
N GLN A 100 -1.31 -9.18 6.12
CA GLN A 100 -1.48 -10.65 6.06
C GLN A 100 -0.58 -11.29 5.01
N ALA A 101 -0.32 -10.63 3.89
CA ALA A 101 0.67 -11.09 2.90
C ALA A 101 2.07 -11.21 3.54
N ASN A 102 2.52 -10.17 4.26
CA ASN A 102 3.77 -10.20 4.99
C ASN A 102 3.78 -11.28 6.09
N ALA A 103 2.67 -11.43 6.83
CA ALA A 103 2.55 -12.44 7.87
C ALA A 103 2.62 -13.87 7.30
N ALA A 104 1.98 -14.13 6.17
CA ALA A 104 2.00 -15.42 5.50
C ALA A 104 3.42 -15.80 5.03
N VAL A 105 4.15 -14.86 4.43
CA VAL A 105 5.55 -15.07 4.05
C VAL A 105 6.41 -15.35 5.28
N MET A 106 6.32 -14.52 6.33
CA MET A 106 7.12 -14.70 7.55
C MET A 106 6.82 -16.04 8.24
N LEU A 107 5.54 -16.41 8.35
CA LEU A 107 5.14 -17.70 8.95
C LEU A 107 5.67 -18.90 8.16
N SER A 108 5.85 -18.76 6.84
CA SER A 108 6.34 -19.82 5.96
C SER A 108 7.84 -20.09 6.12
N ILE A 109 8.62 -19.10 6.55
CA ILE A 109 10.10 -19.16 6.52
C ILE A 109 10.77 -18.93 7.87
N LEU A 110 10.06 -18.41 8.86
CA LEU A 110 10.61 -18.06 10.18
C LEU A 110 10.01 -18.90 11.30
N GLN A 111 10.79 -19.03 12.36
CA GLN A 111 10.35 -19.54 13.66
C GLN A 111 10.34 -18.39 14.68
N PRO A 112 9.51 -18.46 15.74
CA PRO A 112 9.56 -17.48 16.83
C PRO A 112 10.98 -17.31 17.37
N GLY A 113 11.40 -16.04 17.51
CA GLY A 113 12.75 -15.67 17.94
C GLY A 113 13.78 -15.56 16.82
N ASP A 114 13.44 -15.88 15.57
CA ASP A 114 14.35 -15.65 14.45
C ASP A 114 14.59 -14.15 14.23
N ARG A 115 15.84 -13.79 13.87
CA ARG A 115 16.24 -12.40 13.62
C ARG A 115 15.74 -11.93 12.28
N ILE A 116 15.13 -10.75 12.27
CA ILE A 116 14.71 -10.03 11.06
C ILE A 116 15.39 -8.67 11.02
N LEU A 117 15.72 -8.17 9.83
CA LEU A 117 16.28 -6.84 9.61
C LEU A 117 15.34 -6.07 8.68
N GLY A 118 14.64 -5.06 9.20
CA GLY A 118 13.64 -4.27 8.48
C GLY A 118 13.99 -2.80 8.41
N PHE A 119 13.27 -2.06 7.53
CA PHE A 119 13.39 -0.62 7.47
C PHE A 119 12.66 0.02 8.67
N ASP A 120 13.35 0.92 9.37
CA ASP A 120 12.87 1.51 10.62
C ASP A 120 11.54 2.25 10.44
N LEU A 121 10.57 1.98 11.32
CA LEU A 121 9.25 2.61 11.31
C LEU A 121 9.36 4.14 11.43
N SER A 122 10.26 4.65 12.26
CA SER A 122 10.47 6.09 12.46
C SER A 122 11.11 6.78 11.26
N HIS A 123 11.75 6.01 10.38
CA HIS A 123 12.34 6.48 9.11
C HIS A 123 11.43 6.21 7.90
N GLY A 124 10.21 5.73 8.12
CA GLY A 124 9.21 5.50 7.08
C GLY A 124 8.94 4.03 6.77
N GLY A 125 9.41 3.08 7.56
CA GLY A 125 9.09 1.67 7.45
C GLY A 125 7.60 1.38 7.68
N HIS A 126 7.21 0.11 7.54
CA HIS A 126 5.85 -0.35 7.83
C HIS A 126 5.82 -1.11 9.18
N LEU A 127 4.67 -1.08 9.86
CA LEU A 127 4.47 -1.79 11.14
C LEU A 127 4.89 -3.27 11.08
N THR A 128 4.61 -3.94 9.96
CA THR A 128 4.93 -5.37 9.77
C THR A 128 6.42 -5.65 9.52
N HIS A 129 7.29 -4.63 9.51
CA HIS A 129 8.73 -4.80 9.34
C HIS A 129 9.49 -4.92 10.67
N GLY A 130 8.81 -5.33 11.75
CA GLY A 130 9.42 -5.58 13.06
C GLY A 130 8.98 -4.65 14.18
N SER A 131 7.95 -3.79 13.97
CA SER A 131 7.47 -2.90 15.02
C SER A 131 7.04 -3.68 16.28
N PRO A 132 7.43 -3.24 17.48
CA PRO A 132 7.13 -3.96 18.74
C PRO A 132 5.63 -4.06 19.06
N VAL A 133 4.79 -3.21 18.46
CA VAL A 133 3.33 -3.28 18.61
C VAL A 133 2.67 -4.23 17.62
N ASN A 134 3.41 -4.70 16.60
CA ASN A 134 2.95 -5.60 15.56
C ASN A 134 3.36 -7.06 15.85
N PHE A 135 2.67 -8.03 15.22
CA PHE A 135 3.02 -9.45 15.35
C PHE A 135 4.49 -9.72 15.03
N SER A 136 5.05 -9.02 14.04
CA SER A 136 6.43 -9.21 13.57
C SER A 136 7.47 -8.86 14.65
N GLY A 137 7.25 -7.80 15.43
CA GLY A 137 8.11 -7.45 16.54
C GLY A 137 7.81 -8.21 17.84
N LYS A 138 6.68 -8.94 17.90
CA LYS A 138 6.31 -9.78 19.06
C LYS A 138 6.79 -11.22 18.93
N LEU A 139 6.84 -11.74 17.72
CA LEU A 139 7.21 -13.14 17.44
C LEU A 139 8.69 -13.29 17.10
N TYR A 140 9.28 -12.30 16.45
CA TYR A 140 10.65 -12.33 15.94
C TYR A 140 11.55 -11.35 16.69
N GLU A 141 12.85 -11.49 16.54
CA GLU A 141 13.86 -10.55 17.07
C GLU A 141 14.15 -9.47 16.00
N PRO A 142 13.51 -8.27 16.11
CA PRO A 142 13.63 -7.25 15.09
C PRO A 142 14.88 -6.40 15.25
N HIS A 143 15.56 -6.18 14.14
CA HIS A 143 16.63 -5.21 13.99
C HIS A 143 16.27 -4.26 12.87
N PHE A 144 16.87 -3.06 12.84
CA PHE A 144 16.48 -2.02 11.91
C PHE A 144 17.68 -1.36 11.22
N TYR A 145 17.44 -0.96 9.98
CA TYR A 145 18.25 -0.01 9.23
C TYR A 145 17.39 1.19 8.84
N GLY A 146 18.01 2.32 8.50
CA GLY A 146 17.28 3.56 8.23
C GLY A 146 17.97 4.43 7.20
N VAL A 147 17.68 5.73 7.25
CA VAL A 147 18.28 6.74 6.38
C VAL A 147 19.32 7.55 7.12
N GLU A 148 20.17 8.24 6.34
CA GLU A 148 21.17 9.18 6.85
C GLU A 148 20.52 10.50 7.30
N PRO A 149 20.97 11.09 8.42
CA PRO A 149 20.39 12.33 8.95
C PRO A 149 20.47 13.52 8.00
N GLU A 150 21.55 13.65 7.29
CA GLU A 150 21.85 14.81 6.43
C GLU A 150 21.08 14.76 5.13
N THR A 151 20.97 13.58 4.54
CA THR A 151 20.41 13.40 3.18
C THR A 151 18.98 12.87 3.19
N GLY A 152 18.59 12.13 4.24
CA GLY A 152 17.35 11.36 4.25
C GLY A 152 17.38 10.17 3.27
N LEU A 153 18.54 9.76 2.79
CA LEU A 153 18.73 8.63 1.88
C LEU A 153 19.28 7.41 2.62
N ILE A 154 19.04 6.22 2.07
CA ILE A 154 19.61 4.96 2.59
C ILE A 154 21.07 4.87 2.18
N ASP A 155 21.96 4.60 3.14
CA ASP A 155 23.34 4.23 2.90
C ASP A 155 23.47 2.70 2.84
N TRP A 156 23.66 2.18 1.64
CA TRP A 156 23.70 0.74 1.39
C TRP A 156 24.89 0.04 2.06
N ASP A 157 26.01 0.72 2.25
CA ASP A 157 27.19 0.14 2.95
C ASP A 157 26.89 -0.04 4.45
N LYS A 158 26.13 0.88 5.04
CA LYS A 158 25.63 0.71 6.42
C LYS A 158 24.59 -0.39 6.54
N VAL A 159 23.72 -0.57 5.54
CA VAL A 159 22.78 -1.69 5.49
C VAL A 159 23.56 -3.01 5.45
N GLU A 160 24.57 -3.11 4.62
CA GLU A 160 25.45 -4.29 4.52
C GLU A 160 26.15 -4.58 5.85
N ALA A 161 26.78 -3.58 6.45
CA ALA A 161 27.46 -3.71 7.75
C ALA A 161 26.47 -4.19 8.83
N LYS A 162 25.27 -3.64 8.85
CA LYS A 162 24.22 -4.05 9.80
C LYS A 162 23.73 -5.48 9.55
N ALA A 163 23.58 -5.88 8.31
CA ALA A 163 23.20 -7.26 7.98
C ALA A 163 24.29 -8.26 8.39
N LEU A 164 25.57 -7.93 8.21
CA LEU A 164 26.70 -8.75 8.66
C LEU A 164 26.78 -8.88 10.19
N GLU A 165 26.48 -7.79 10.92
CA GLU A 165 26.39 -7.78 12.38
C GLU A 165 25.24 -8.67 12.90
N VAL A 166 24.03 -8.46 12.34
CA VAL A 166 22.80 -9.09 12.83
C VAL A 166 22.67 -10.54 12.36
N ARG A 167 23.13 -10.86 11.14
CA ARG A 167 22.91 -12.16 10.51
C ARG A 167 21.42 -12.55 10.54
N PRO A 168 20.51 -11.72 9.94
CA PRO A 168 19.09 -12.01 9.97
C PRO A 168 18.75 -13.23 9.12
N LYS A 169 17.63 -13.90 9.39
CA LYS A 169 17.04 -14.89 8.48
C LYS A 169 16.21 -14.24 7.39
N LEU A 170 15.68 -13.04 7.65
CA LEU A 170 14.90 -12.27 6.69
C LEU A 170 15.37 -10.82 6.68
N LEU A 171 15.75 -10.34 5.50
CA LEU A 171 15.93 -8.93 5.20
C LEU A 171 14.66 -8.41 4.52
N ILE A 172 14.10 -7.30 5.04
CA ILE A 172 12.85 -6.70 4.54
C ILE A 172 13.15 -5.31 4.01
N CYS A 173 12.77 -5.04 2.78
CA CYS A 173 12.83 -3.72 2.17
C CYS A 173 11.44 -3.24 1.74
N GLY A 174 11.33 -1.93 1.54
CA GLY A 174 10.06 -1.26 1.27
C GLY A 174 9.70 -0.30 2.38
N ALA A 175 8.87 0.68 2.07
CA ALA A 175 8.53 1.74 3.00
C ALA A 175 7.13 2.32 2.77
N SER A 176 6.58 2.90 3.84
CA SER A 176 5.32 3.66 3.82
C SER A 176 5.55 5.15 3.58
N ALA A 177 6.75 5.67 3.84
CA ALA A 177 7.05 7.11 3.76
C ALA A 177 8.45 7.43 3.17
N TYR A 178 9.08 6.48 2.49
CA TYR A 178 10.32 6.72 1.75
C TYR A 178 9.99 7.00 0.27
N SER A 179 10.43 8.14 -0.23
CA SER A 179 10.02 8.65 -1.55
C SER A 179 11.00 8.33 -2.68
N ARG A 180 12.10 7.63 -2.40
CA ARG A 180 13.11 7.28 -3.40
C ARG A 180 13.00 5.83 -3.84
N ASP A 181 13.61 5.52 -4.99
CA ASP A 181 13.70 4.16 -5.51
C ASP A 181 14.65 3.28 -4.68
N TRP A 182 14.55 1.98 -4.84
CA TRP A 182 15.28 0.97 -4.08
C TRP A 182 16.28 0.22 -4.98
N ASP A 183 17.47 -0.06 -4.47
CA ASP A 183 18.46 -0.91 -5.14
C ASP A 183 18.27 -2.38 -4.72
N TYR A 184 17.37 -3.07 -5.42
CA TYR A 184 17.09 -4.48 -5.13
C TYR A 184 18.24 -5.42 -5.50
N VAL A 185 19.12 -5.02 -6.46
CA VAL A 185 20.32 -5.79 -6.83
C VAL A 185 21.29 -5.79 -5.66
N ARG A 186 21.55 -4.61 -5.08
CA ARG A 186 22.43 -4.48 -3.92
C ARG A 186 21.86 -5.20 -2.70
N LEU A 187 20.55 -5.05 -2.44
CA LEU A 187 19.88 -5.74 -1.34
C LEU A 187 19.93 -7.26 -1.49
N ARG A 188 19.81 -7.79 -2.71
CA ARG A 188 19.95 -9.22 -2.95
C ARG A 188 21.36 -9.69 -2.65
N ALA A 189 22.38 -8.97 -3.07
CA ALA A 189 23.77 -9.30 -2.76
C ALA A 189 24.04 -9.33 -1.25
N ILE A 190 23.51 -8.33 -0.51
CA ILE A 190 23.59 -8.29 0.95
C ILE A 190 22.88 -9.51 1.59
N ALA A 191 21.68 -9.84 1.13
CA ALA A 191 20.92 -10.99 1.65
C ALA A 191 21.68 -12.32 1.42
N ASP A 192 22.19 -12.51 0.21
CA ASP A 192 22.98 -13.70 -0.15
C ASP A 192 24.25 -13.84 0.70
N GLN A 193 24.96 -12.73 0.98
CA GLN A 193 26.17 -12.71 1.80
C GLN A 193 25.95 -13.18 3.23
N VAL A 194 24.75 -12.97 3.78
CA VAL A 194 24.41 -13.38 5.16
C VAL A 194 23.53 -14.63 5.19
N GLY A 195 23.13 -15.18 4.05
CA GLY A 195 22.23 -16.32 3.93
C GLY A 195 20.79 -16.01 4.34
N ALA A 196 20.33 -14.78 4.15
CA ALA A 196 18.98 -14.33 4.47
C ALA A 196 18.05 -14.48 3.27
N PHE A 197 16.76 -14.71 3.52
CA PHE A 197 15.73 -14.40 2.55
C PHE A 197 15.60 -12.87 2.38
N LEU A 198 15.16 -12.45 1.19
CA LEU A 198 14.84 -11.05 0.89
C LEU A 198 13.36 -10.90 0.55
N LEU A 199 12.65 -10.08 1.31
CA LEU A 199 11.25 -9.71 1.09
C LEU A 199 11.18 -8.23 0.71
N ALA A 200 10.56 -7.92 -0.44
CA ALA A 200 10.22 -6.56 -0.83
C ALA A 200 8.73 -6.28 -0.64
N ASP A 201 8.38 -5.37 0.26
CA ASP A 201 7.03 -4.81 0.38
C ASP A 201 6.92 -3.56 -0.50
N ILE A 202 6.31 -3.72 -1.68
CA ILE A 202 6.17 -2.66 -2.68
C ILE A 202 4.80 -1.98 -2.65
N SER A 203 4.09 -2.05 -1.55
CA SER A 203 2.71 -1.57 -1.42
C SER A 203 2.49 -0.14 -1.92
N HIS A 204 3.44 0.77 -1.70
CA HIS A 204 3.34 2.15 -2.13
C HIS A 204 3.70 2.36 -3.62
N PRO A 205 4.89 1.96 -4.10
CA PRO A 205 5.31 2.20 -5.48
C PRO A 205 4.81 1.17 -6.50
N SER A 206 3.90 0.27 -6.14
CA SER A 206 3.54 -0.92 -6.94
C SER A 206 3.12 -0.61 -8.39
N ALA A 207 2.40 0.49 -8.64
CA ALA A 207 2.03 0.87 -10.01
C ALA A 207 3.24 1.32 -10.84
N PHE A 208 4.16 2.07 -10.25
CA PHE A 208 5.39 2.51 -10.91
C PHE A 208 6.28 1.30 -11.28
N ILE A 209 6.40 0.34 -10.38
CA ILE A 209 7.14 -0.91 -10.61
C ILE A 209 6.47 -1.74 -11.70
N ALA A 210 5.14 -1.91 -11.62
CA ALA A 210 4.38 -2.68 -12.61
C ALA A 210 4.45 -2.10 -14.04
N LYS A 211 4.70 -0.80 -14.16
CA LYS A 211 4.84 -0.11 -15.46
C LYS A 211 6.29 0.17 -15.84
N GLY A 212 7.28 -0.29 -15.05
CA GLY A 212 8.70 -0.17 -15.36
C GLY A 212 9.27 1.25 -15.15
N PHE A 213 8.62 2.10 -14.35
CA PHE A 213 9.12 3.44 -14.02
C PHE A 213 10.01 3.48 -12.78
N LEU A 214 10.03 2.38 -12.01
CA LEU A 214 10.94 2.16 -10.89
C LEU A 214 11.53 0.74 -10.99
N ASN A 215 12.61 0.50 -10.26
CA ASN A 215 13.29 -0.79 -10.23
C ASN A 215 12.32 -1.91 -9.82
N ASN A 216 12.37 -3.03 -10.54
CA ASN A 216 11.52 -4.18 -10.29
C ASN A 216 12.19 -5.17 -9.32
N PRO A 217 11.62 -5.43 -8.13
CA PRO A 217 12.16 -6.41 -7.18
C PRO A 217 11.95 -7.87 -7.59
N VAL A 218 10.97 -8.15 -8.46
CA VAL A 218 10.54 -9.53 -8.77
C VAL A 218 11.70 -10.43 -9.25
N PRO A 219 12.63 -9.97 -10.11
CA PRO A 219 13.79 -10.78 -10.49
C PRO A 219 14.83 -10.98 -9.40
N HIS A 220 14.83 -10.17 -8.35
CA HIS A 220 15.89 -10.09 -7.36
C HIS A 220 15.51 -10.61 -5.99
N CYS A 221 14.26 -10.38 -5.56
CA CYS A 221 13.79 -10.74 -4.24
C CYS A 221 13.22 -12.17 -4.22
N HIS A 222 13.37 -12.86 -3.09
CA HIS A 222 12.77 -14.18 -2.89
C HIS A 222 11.24 -14.08 -2.85
N PHE A 223 10.74 -13.03 -2.18
CA PHE A 223 9.32 -12.74 -2.07
C PHE A 223 9.06 -11.26 -2.32
N VAL A 224 7.96 -10.97 -2.97
CA VAL A 224 7.45 -9.60 -3.16
C VAL A 224 6.02 -9.56 -2.67
N THR A 225 5.71 -8.60 -1.81
CA THR A 225 4.34 -8.38 -1.34
C THR A 225 3.86 -6.99 -1.74
N THR A 226 2.57 -6.84 -1.94
CA THR A 226 1.95 -5.54 -2.18
C THR A 226 0.51 -5.50 -1.68
N THR A 227 0.02 -4.30 -1.42
CA THR A 227 -1.40 -4.02 -1.35
C THR A 227 -1.96 -3.77 -2.75
N THR A 228 -3.27 -3.91 -2.91
CA THR A 228 -3.95 -3.72 -4.20
C THR A 228 -4.68 -2.38 -4.32
N HIS A 229 -4.80 -1.61 -3.24
CA HIS A 229 -5.70 -0.44 -3.11
C HIS A 229 -5.02 0.93 -3.10
N LYS A 230 -3.69 1.00 -3.28
CA LYS A 230 -2.95 2.28 -3.31
C LYS A 230 -2.78 2.75 -4.75
N THR A 231 -1.57 2.80 -5.26
CA THR A 231 -1.34 3.23 -6.65
C THR A 231 -1.95 2.31 -7.71
N LEU A 232 -2.21 1.03 -7.39
CA LEU A 232 -2.90 0.10 -8.29
C LEU A 232 -4.42 0.36 -8.42
N ARG A 233 -5.02 1.23 -7.60
CA ARG A 233 -6.46 1.60 -7.63
C ARG A 233 -7.44 0.43 -7.50
N GLY A 234 -7.01 -0.71 -6.96
CA GLY A 234 -7.86 -1.88 -6.78
C GLY A 234 -8.63 -1.89 -5.44
N PRO A 235 -9.29 -2.99 -5.13
CA PRO A 235 -9.95 -3.18 -3.85
C PRO A 235 -8.92 -3.28 -2.73
N ARG A 236 -9.32 -3.04 -1.47
CA ARG A 236 -8.47 -3.30 -0.32
C ARG A 236 -8.15 -4.80 -0.24
N GLY A 237 -6.87 -5.13 -0.29
CA GLY A 237 -6.37 -6.50 -0.30
C GLY A 237 -4.85 -6.54 -0.33
N GLY A 238 -4.30 -7.75 -0.33
CA GLY A 238 -2.88 -8.04 -0.47
C GLY A 238 -2.61 -9.00 -1.64
N LEU A 239 -1.34 -9.11 -1.99
CA LEU A 239 -0.81 -9.97 -3.06
C LEU A 239 0.58 -10.42 -2.67
N ILE A 240 0.93 -11.67 -2.96
CA ILE A 240 2.29 -12.20 -2.84
C ILE A 240 2.74 -12.67 -4.21
N LEU A 241 3.98 -12.37 -4.57
CA LEU A 241 4.59 -12.68 -5.85
C LEU A 241 5.96 -13.33 -5.65
N MET A 242 6.34 -14.20 -6.57
CA MET A 242 7.71 -14.73 -6.69
C MET A 242 8.16 -14.66 -8.16
N GLY A 243 9.37 -14.15 -8.39
CA GLY A 243 9.99 -14.13 -9.71
C GLY A 243 10.64 -15.45 -10.11
N GLN A 244 10.95 -16.28 -9.12
CA GLN A 244 11.47 -17.62 -9.27
C GLN A 244 10.94 -18.50 -8.14
N ASP A 245 10.44 -19.69 -8.46
CA ASP A 245 10.15 -20.72 -7.46
C ASP A 245 11.39 -21.58 -7.24
N PHE A 246 11.53 -22.15 -6.05
CA PHE A 246 12.67 -22.94 -5.67
C PHE A 246 12.29 -23.98 -4.60
N ASP A 247 13.13 -24.98 -4.44
CA ASP A 247 12.96 -26.01 -3.42
C ASP A 247 13.09 -25.40 -2.02
N ASN A 248 12.18 -25.76 -1.11
CA ASN A 248 12.25 -25.24 0.25
C ASN A 248 13.51 -25.76 0.97
N PRO A 249 14.27 -24.87 1.63
CA PRO A 249 15.50 -25.27 2.33
C PRO A 249 15.25 -25.96 3.68
N PHE A 250 13.99 -26.13 4.09
CA PHE A 250 13.60 -26.71 5.37
C PHE A 250 13.40 -28.23 5.30
N GLY A 251 13.57 -28.84 4.12
CA GLY A 251 13.38 -30.27 3.92
C GLY A 251 11.93 -30.75 4.04
N GLN A 252 10.95 -29.83 3.97
CA GLN A 252 9.53 -30.19 4.03
C GLN A 252 9.11 -30.95 2.76
N LYS A 253 8.47 -32.12 2.95
CA LYS A 253 8.09 -33.03 1.87
C LYS A 253 6.57 -33.19 1.75
N THR A 254 6.15 -33.56 0.54
CA THR A 254 4.79 -34.03 0.26
C THR A 254 4.56 -35.42 0.87
N LEU A 255 3.32 -35.87 0.90
CA LEU A 255 2.99 -37.24 1.33
C LEU A 255 3.66 -38.31 0.46
N LYS A 256 4.05 -37.98 -0.78
CA LYS A 256 4.78 -38.88 -1.70
C LYS A 256 6.30 -38.84 -1.47
N GLY A 257 6.81 -38.06 -0.52
CA GLY A 257 8.23 -37.94 -0.22
C GLY A 257 9.00 -36.94 -1.10
N GLU A 258 8.35 -36.24 -2.02
CA GLU A 258 8.93 -35.20 -2.87
C GLU A 258 9.12 -33.92 -2.07
N LEU A 259 10.19 -33.17 -2.33
CA LEU A 259 10.41 -31.87 -1.71
C LEU A 259 9.35 -30.88 -2.17
N LYS A 260 8.75 -30.13 -1.24
CA LYS A 260 7.79 -29.07 -1.58
C LYS A 260 8.52 -27.87 -2.17
N SER A 261 7.91 -27.19 -3.15
CA SER A 261 8.38 -25.89 -3.61
C SER A 261 8.17 -24.82 -2.53
N MET A 262 8.93 -23.72 -2.62
CA MET A 262 8.78 -22.61 -1.69
C MET A 262 7.41 -21.91 -1.86
N SER A 263 6.90 -21.83 -3.08
CA SER A 263 5.56 -21.33 -3.37
C SER A 263 4.48 -22.12 -2.62
N SER A 264 4.60 -23.46 -2.55
CA SER A 264 3.67 -24.30 -1.78
C SER A 264 3.70 -24.01 -0.29
N LEU A 265 4.85 -23.62 0.28
CA LEU A 265 4.95 -23.23 1.68
C LEU A 265 4.32 -21.87 1.91
N VAL A 266 4.48 -20.94 0.99
CA VAL A 266 3.83 -19.62 1.07
C VAL A 266 2.31 -19.75 0.93
N ASP A 267 1.81 -20.61 0.03
CA ASP A 267 0.38 -20.95 -0.05
C ASP A 267 -0.14 -21.49 1.29
N MET A 268 0.61 -22.39 1.92
CA MET A 268 0.26 -22.92 3.25
C MET A 268 0.32 -21.84 4.33
N GLY A 269 1.21 -20.87 4.22
CA GLY A 269 1.29 -19.70 5.10
C GLY A 269 0.06 -18.79 4.96
N VAL A 270 -0.51 -18.69 3.76
CA VAL A 270 -1.79 -17.99 3.54
C VAL A 270 -2.94 -18.85 4.07
N PHE A 271 -3.16 -20.02 3.50
CA PHE A 271 -4.18 -20.97 3.91
C PHE A 271 -3.57 -22.36 4.11
N PRO A 272 -3.74 -22.97 5.28
CA PRO A 272 -4.54 -22.56 6.45
C PRO A 272 -3.77 -21.71 7.49
N GLY A 273 -2.57 -21.22 7.17
CA GLY A 273 -1.65 -20.63 8.14
C GLY A 273 -2.16 -19.35 8.79
N THR A 274 -2.68 -18.41 8.01
CA THR A 274 -3.14 -17.08 8.49
C THR A 274 -4.59 -16.77 8.17
N GLN A 275 -5.22 -17.52 7.25
CA GLN A 275 -6.59 -17.28 6.77
C GLN A 275 -7.37 -18.57 6.66
N GLY A 276 -8.73 -18.46 6.61
CA GLY A 276 -9.68 -19.47 6.21
C GLY A 276 -10.16 -19.24 4.77
N GLY A 277 -11.50 -19.21 4.57
CA GLY A 277 -12.10 -18.98 3.25
C GLY A 277 -11.68 -17.65 2.63
N PRO A 278 -11.26 -17.65 1.36
CA PRO A 278 -10.88 -16.44 0.63
C PRO A 278 -12.10 -15.55 0.36
N LEU A 279 -11.85 -14.26 0.16
CA LEU A 279 -12.86 -13.26 -0.18
C LEU A 279 -13.04 -13.21 -1.70
N GLU A 280 -13.86 -14.11 -2.26
CA GLU A 280 -13.96 -14.30 -3.71
C GLU A 280 -14.46 -13.04 -4.45
N HIS A 281 -15.34 -12.24 -3.83
CA HIS A 281 -15.79 -10.96 -4.36
C HIS A 281 -14.65 -9.93 -4.41
N ILE A 282 -13.69 -9.98 -3.47
CA ILE A 282 -12.48 -9.14 -3.49
C ILE A 282 -11.48 -9.67 -4.51
N ILE A 283 -11.35 -10.99 -4.68
CA ILE A 283 -10.47 -11.58 -5.70
C ILE A 283 -10.98 -11.21 -7.10
N ALA A 284 -12.29 -11.26 -7.34
CA ALA A 284 -12.89 -10.77 -8.60
C ALA A 284 -12.57 -9.29 -8.84
N ALA A 285 -12.71 -8.47 -7.81
CA ALA A 285 -12.35 -7.05 -7.89
C ALA A 285 -10.85 -6.83 -8.14
N LYS A 286 -9.96 -7.67 -7.56
CA LYS A 286 -8.51 -7.68 -7.89
C LYS A 286 -8.27 -8.06 -9.35
N ALA A 287 -8.98 -9.07 -9.87
CA ALA A 287 -8.86 -9.47 -11.27
C ALA A 287 -9.22 -8.32 -12.23
N ILE A 288 -10.28 -7.57 -11.93
CA ILE A 288 -10.67 -6.37 -12.68
C ILE A 288 -9.58 -5.31 -12.61
N ALA A 289 -9.15 -4.95 -11.40
CA ALA A 289 -8.13 -3.92 -11.19
C ALA A 289 -6.80 -4.26 -11.88
N PHE A 290 -6.35 -5.52 -11.84
CA PHE A 290 -5.15 -5.96 -12.55
C PHE A 290 -5.35 -5.87 -14.08
N GLY A 291 -6.57 -6.17 -14.59
CA GLY A 291 -6.92 -5.97 -15.99
C GLY A 291 -6.82 -4.50 -16.41
N GLU A 292 -7.33 -3.58 -15.60
CA GLU A 292 -7.18 -2.13 -15.81
C GLU A 292 -5.69 -1.73 -15.79
N CYS A 293 -4.90 -2.26 -14.84
CA CYS A 293 -3.47 -1.97 -14.75
C CYS A 293 -2.67 -2.46 -15.95
N LEU A 294 -3.14 -3.43 -16.72
CA LEU A 294 -2.47 -3.93 -17.93
C LEU A 294 -2.61 -2.99 -19.13
N THR A 295 -3.55 -2.05 -19.11
CA THR A 295 -3.82 -1.13 -20.23
C THR A 295 -2.75 -0.05 -20.41
N SER A 296 -2.75 0.62 -21.58
CA SER A 296 -1.94 1.81 -21.86
C SER A 296 -2.39 3.00 -21.00
N ASP A 297 -3.70 3.20 -20.85
CA ASP A 297 -4.28 4.31 -20.10
C ASP A 297 -3.81 4.30 -18.63
N PHE A 298 -3.57 3.11 -18.07
CA PHE A 298 -3.00 3.00 -16.75
C PHE A 298 -1.53 3.42 -16.71
N ALA A 299 -0.75 3.19 -17.78
CA ALA A 299 0.62 3.71 -17.86
C ALA A 299 0.63 5.24 -17.91
N ASP A 300 -0.26 5.84 -18.67
CA ASP A 300 -0.43 7.30 -18.75
C ASP A 300 -0.83 7.89 -17.39
N TYR A 301 -1.73 7.21 -16.67
CA TYR A 301 -2.08 7.57 -15.29
C TYR A 301 -0.85 7.55 -14.37
N VAL A 302 -0.03 6.51 -14.40
CA VAL A 302 1.16 6.39 -13.54
C VAL A 302 2.18 7.50 -13.85
N ILE A 303 2.39 7.80 -15.14
CA ILE A 303 3.25 8.92 -15.58
C ILE A 303 2.71 10.24 -14.99
N GLN A 304 1.40 10.46 -15.08
CA GLN A 304 0.79 11.68 -14.55
C GLN A 304 0.88 11.78 -13.04
N VAL A 305 0.73 10.66 -12.31
CA VAL A 305 0.94 10.61 -10.85
C VAL A 305 2.36 11.08 -10.50
N GLY A 306 3.38 10.63 -11.23
CA GLY A 306 4.76 11.06 -11.04
C GLY A 306 4.98 12.54 -11.31
N LYS A 307 4.45 13.05 -12.44
CA LYS A 307 4.52 14.49 -12.79
C LYS A 307 3.87 15.37 -11.72
N ASN A 308 2.70 14.97 -11.26
CA ASN A 308 1.96 15.67 -10.21
C ASN A 308 2.72 15.66 -8.88
N ALA A 309 3.34 14.54 -8.51
CA ALA A 309 4.18 14.46 -7.32
C ALA A 309 5.39 15.39 -7.40
N GLN A 310 6.05 15.46 -8.55
CA GLN A 310 7.17 16.40 -8.77
C GLN A 310 6.73 17.86 -8.69
N ALA A 311 5.60 18.22 -9.32
CA ALA A 311 5.05 19.57 -9.25
C ALA A 311 4.73 19.96 -7.81
N MET A 312 4.11 19.05 -7.05
CA MET A 312 3.83 19.24 -5.63
C MET A 312 5.11 19.42 -4.81
N ALA A 313 6.13 18.60 -5.04
CA ALA A 313 7.42 18.67 -4.32
C ALA A 313 8.13 19.99 -4.58
N ASN A 314 8.18 20.44 -5.83
CA ASN A 314 8.76 21.73 -6.19
C ASN A 314 8.01 22.87 -5.52
N ALA A 315 6.68 22.88 -5.58
CA ALA A 315 5.84 23.90 -4.98
C ALA A 315 6.02 24.00 -3.46
N PHE A 316 6.17 22.88 -2.73
CA PHE A 316 6.51 22.91 -1.31
C PHE A 316 7.91 23.48 -1.06
N THR A 317 8.90 23.07 -1.85
CA THR A 317 10.28 23.58 -1.72
C THR A 317 10.36 25.08 -1.95
N GLU A 318 9.69 25.60 -2.97
CA GLU A 318 9.61 27.04 -3.27
C GLU A 318 8.99 27.85 -2.13
N ARG A 319 8.10 27.26 -1.33
CA ARG A 319 7.49 27.86 -0.14
C ARG A 319 8.32 27.62 1.13
N GLY A 320 9.53 27.08 1.00
CA GLY A 320 10.47 26.88 2.11
C GLY A 320 10.15 25.70 3.03
N TYR A 321 9.37 24.73 2.56
CA TYR A 321 9.23 23.44 3.25
C TYR A 321 10.41 22.52 2.93
N LYS A 322 10.83 21.72 3.90
CA LYS A 322 11.87 20.72 3.70
C LYS A 322 11.22 19.38 3.36
N ILE A 323 11.52 18.85 2.18
CA ILE A 323 11.15 17.47 1.80
C ILE A 323 12.27 16.54 2.24
N ILE A 324 11.91 15.49 2.99
CA ILE A 324 12.87 14.43 3.37
C ILE A 324 13.36 13.74 2.10
N SER A 325 14.65 13.41 2.03
CA SER A 325 15.37 12.90 0.85
C SER A 325 15.49 13.89 -0.35
N GLY A 326 15.09 15.16 -0.16
CA GLY A 326 15.24 16.21 -1.17
C GLY A 326 14.32 16.11 -2.38
N GLY A 327 13.26 15.28 -2.33
CA GLY A 327 12.29 15.14 -3.43
C GLY A 327 11.60 13.78 -3.45
N THR A 328 11.05 13.39 -4.61
CA THR A 328 10.34 12.11 -4.77
C THR A 328 10.59 11.50 -6.15
N ASP A 329 10.71 10.17 -6.20
CA ASP A 329 10.76 9.37 -7.42
C ASP A 329 9.42 8.63 -7.67
N ASN A 330 8.48 8.74 -6.72
CA ASN A 330 7.18 8.06 -6.76
C ASN A 330 6.01 9.02 -6.51
N HIS A 331 4.89 8.55 -5.96
CA HIS A 331 3.65 9.30 -5.76
C HIS A 331 3.58 10.05 -4.43
N LEU A 332 4.51 9.86 -3.51
CA LEU A 332 4.43 10.40 -2.16
C LEU A 332 5.65 11.26 -1.80
N MET A 333 5.48 12.10 -0.80
CA MET A 333 6.59 12.80 -0.15
C MET A 333 6.31 12.97 1.34
N LEU A 334 7.41 13.03 2.10
CA LEU A 334 7.43 13.31 3.53
C LEU A 334 7.96 14.71 3.75
N ILE A 335 7.16 15.57 4.38
CA ILE A 335 7.44 17.00 4.56
C ILE A 335 7.73 17.25 6.04
N ASP A 336 8.91 17.81 6.32
CA ASP A 336 9.33 18.26 7.64
C ASP A 336 8.78 19.67 7.92
N LEU A 337 7.97 19.81 8.97
CA LEU A 337 7.31 21.04 9.35
C LEU A 337 8.08 21.85 10.39
N ARG A 338 9.22 21.34 10.89
CA ARG A 338 10.01 22.04 11.94
C ARG A 338 10.51 23.41 11.49
N SER A 339 10.84 23.56 10.20
CA SER A 339 11.24 24.87 9.63
C SER A 339 10.13 25.92 9.65
N LYS A 340 8.87 25.48 9.77
CA LYS A 340 7.69 26.37 9.86
C LYS A 340 7.18 26.53 11.30
N GLY A 341 7.84 25.91 12.28
CA GLY A 341 7.40 25.93 13.68
C GLY A 341 6.10 25.15 13.95
N LEU A 342 5.73 24.22 13.07
CA LEU A 342 4.48 23.47 13.14
C LEU A 342 4.73 22.01 13.55
N THR A 343 3.68 21.37 14.08
CA THR A 343 3.67 19.92 14.32
C THR A 343 2.76 19.21 13.33
N GLY A 344 3.01 17.92 13.08
CA GLY A 344 2.16 17.11 12.21
C GLY A 344 0.71 17.05 12.71
N LYS A 345 0.50 16.93 14.03
CA LYS A 345 -0.84 16.92 14.64
C LYS A 345 -1.59 18.23 14.41
N LEU A 346 -0.92 19.37 14.55
CA LEU A 346 -1.54 20.68 14.28
C LEU A 346 -1.92 20.77 12.81
N ALA A 347 -1.00 20.43 11.92
CA ALA A 347 -1.24 20.46 10.47
C ALA A 347 -2.41 19.56 10.05
N GLU A 348 -2.43 18.30 10.51
CA GLU A 348 -3.51 17.34 10.22
C GLU A 348 -4.87 17.90 10.69
N ASN A 349 -4.97 18.34 11.94
CA ASN A 349 -6.21 18.86 12.51
C ASN A 349 -6.71 20.14 11.83
N THR A 350 -5.81 20.99 11.35
CA THR A 350 -6.16 22.25 10.71
C THR A 350 -6.58 22.03 9.25
N LEU A 351 -5.84 21.20 8.51
CA LEU A 351 -6.14 20.90 7.11
C LEU A 351 -7.50 20.19 6.96
N ILE A 352 -7.85 19.28 7.89
CA ILE A 352 -9.18 18.63 7.91
C ILE A 352 -10.32 19.67 7.99
N LYS A 353 -10.15 20.77 8.73
CA LYS A 353 -11.18 21.83 8.79
C LYS A 353 -11.42 22.49 7.42
N ALA A 354 -10.40 22.51 6.58
CA ALA A 354 -10.48 23.01 5.20
C ALA A 354 -10.82 21.92 4.16
N GLU A 355 -11.20 20.70 4.62
CA GLU A 355 -11.45 19.52 3.79
C GLU A 355 -10.26 19.11 2.90
N ILE A 356 -9.05 19.29 3.44
CA ILE A 356 -7.80 18.78 2.86
C ILE A 356 -7.32 17.64 3.76
N THR A 357 -7.42 16.41 3.27
CA THR A 357 -7.12 15.19 4.03
C THR A 357 -5.69 14.75 3.78
N ILE A 358 -4.89 14.73 4.86
CA ILE A 358 -3.50 14.24 4.88
C ILE A 358 -3.30 13.36 6.13
N ASN A 359 -2.14 12.75 6.30
CA ASN A 359 -1.78 12.17 7.59
C ASN A 359 -0.53 12.83 8.17
N LYS A 360 -0.54 13.06 9.50
CA LYS A 360 0.69 13.34 10.23
C LYS A 360 1.64 12.15 10.14
N ASN A 361 2.92 12.41 10.11
CA ASN A 361 3.95 11.38 9.99
C ASN A 361 5.22 11.78 10.75
N MET A 362 5.86 10.82 11.40
CA MET A 362 7.20 11.04 11.93
C MET A 362 8.16 11.35 10.79
N VAL A 363 9.09 12.26 11.02
CA VAL A 363 10.26 12.44 10.15
C VAL A 363 11.43 11.66 10.73
N PRO A 364 12.40 11.23 9.93
CA PRO A 364 13.60 10.60 10.47
C PRO A 364 14.25 11.46 11.56
N PHE A 365 14.64 10.82 12.65
CA PHE A 365 15.20 11.48 13.83
C PHE A 365 14.25 12.52 14.45
N ASP A 366 12.95 12.21 14.47
CA ASP A 366 11.92 13.06 15.05
C ASP A 366 12.09 13.14 16.58
N ASP A 367 12.05 14.36 17.12
CA ASP A 367 12.10 14.64 18.57
C ASP A 367 10.71 14.61 19.24
N LYS A 368 9.65 14.44 18.45
CA LYS A 368 8.27 14.36 18.93
C LYS A 368 7.79 12.90 19.03
N SER A 369 6.78 12.70 19.86
CA SER A 369 6.12 11.39 19.96
C SER A 369 5.36 11.03 18.68
N PRO A 370 5.08 9.75 18.40
CA PRO A 370 4.27 9.32 17.26
C PRO A 370 2.84 9.91 17.23
N PHE A 371 2.34 10.40 18.36
CA PHE A 371 1.02 11.05 18.46
C PHE A 371 1.01 12.53 18.06
N VAL A 372 2.19 13.16 18.03
CA VAL A 372 2.38 14.60 17.69
C VAL A 372 3.04 14.74 16.33
N THR A 373 4.19 14.11 16.13
CA THR A 373 5.06 14.13 14.95
C THR A 373 5.54 15.51 14.52
N SER A 374 6.61 15.56 13.74
CA SER A 374 7.15 16.81 13.18
C SER A 374 6.89 16.96 11.69
N GLY A 375 6.21 16.00 11.07
CA GLY A 375 5.95 16.01 9.63
C GLY A 375 4.54 15.61 9.23
N ILE A 376 4.29 15.77 7.94
CA ILE A 376 3.11 15.28 7.23
C ILE A 376 3.56 14.45 6.02
N ARG A 377 2.77 13.44 5.66
CA ARG A 377 2.92 12.69 4.42
C ARG A 377 1.77 13.03 3.49
N VAL A 378 2.10 13.31 2.23
CA VAL A 378 1.12 13.58 1.17
C VAL A 378 1.44 12.73 -0.07
N GLY A 379 0.42 12.49 -0.89
CA GLY A 379 0.56 11.75 -2.14
C GLY A 379 -0.34 12.31 -3.24
N SER A 380 0.02 12.03 -4.49
CA SER A 380 -0.66 12.56 -5.67
C SER A 380 -1.68 11.59 -6.29
N ALA A 381 -1.70 10.31 -5.91
CA ALA A 381 -2.40 9.26 -6.64
C ALA A 381 -3.92 9.48 -6.72
N ALA A 382 -4.59 9.77 -5.60
CA ALA A 382 -6.04 9.91 -5.54
C ALA A 382 -6.54 11.10 -6.38
N MET A 383 -5.89 12.26 -6.25
CA MET A 383 -6.31 13.45 -7.01
C MET A 383 -5.96 13.34 -8.50
N THR A 384 -4.88 12.62 -8.86
CA THR A 384 -4.61 12.28 -10.28
C THR A 384 -5.70 11.37 -10.85
N THR A 385 -6.22 10.41 -10.07
CA THR A 385 -7.38 9.59 -10.50
C THR A 385 -8.61 10.44 -10.79
N ARG A 386 -8.77 11.57 -10.10
CA ARG A 386 -9.85 12.54 -10.37
C ARG A 386 -9.60 13.44 -11.57
N GLY A 387 -8.43 13.39 -12.20
CA GLY A 387 -8.08 14.17 -13.38
C GLY A 387 -7.33 15.46 -13.11
N LEU A 388 -6.83 15.69 -11.89
CA LEU A 388 -6.01 16.86 -11.58
C LEU A 388 -4.60 16.72 -12.22
N MET A 389 -4.08 17.86 -12.70
CA MET A 389 -2.81 17.97 -13.41
C MET A 389 -1.81 18.80 -12.59
N GLU A 390 -0.59 18.99 -13.10
CA GLU A 390 0.53 19.63 -12.37
C GLU A 390 0.16 21.02 -11.80
N ALA A 391 -0.53 21.85 -12.58
CA ALA A 391 -0.94 23.19 -12.12
C ALA A 391 -1.93 23.12 -10.93
N ASP A 392 -2.79 22.10 -10.93
CA ASP A 392 -3.73 21.85 -9.85
C ASP A 392 -2.98 21.44 -8.57
N PHE A 393 -1.91 20.66 -8.68
CA PHE A 393 -1.09 20.26 -7.53
C PHE A 393 -0.27 21.45 -6.96
N VAL A 394 0.15 22.38 -7.80
CA VAL A 394 0.69 23.65 -7.31
C VAL A 394 -0.36 24.42 -6.50
N LYS A 395 -1.60 24.53 -7.03
CA LYS A 395 -2.72 25.15 -6.30
C LYS A 395 -3.05 24.44 -4.99
N ILE A 396 -2.98 23.09 -4.95
CA ILE A 396 -3.16 22.32 -3.71
C ILE A 396 -2.13 22.76 -2.66
N VAL A 397 -0.87 22.94 -3.05
CA VAL A 397 0.18 23.39 -2.13
C VAL A 397 -0.07 24.83 -1.66
N ASP A 398 -0.58 25.73 -2.53
CA ASP A 398 -1.00 27.08 -2.13
C ASP A 398 -2.09 27.05 -1.05
N LEU A 399 -3.09 26.17 -1.21
CA LEU A 399 -4.16 26.00 -0.24
C LEU A 399 -3.64 25.43 1.09
N ILE A 400 -2.73 24.46 1.03
CA ILE A 400 -2.10 23.87 2.23
C ILE A 400 -1.28 24.94 2.96
N ASP A 401 -0.42 25.69 2.27
CA ASP A 401 0.41 26.74 2.87
C ASP A 401 -0.46 27.83 3.49
N ARG A 402 -1.50 28.30 2.77
CA ARG A 402 -2.47 29.27 3.29
C ARG A 402 -3.10 28.82 4.60
N VAL A 403 -3.56 27.57 4.66
CA VAL A 403 -4.19 26.98 5.86
C VAL A 403 -3.18 26.85 7.00
N LEU A 404 -1.99 26.35 6.72
CA LEU A 404 -0.97 26.13 7.75
C LEU A 404 -0.42 27.43 8.33
N MET A 405 -0.22 28.45 7.48
CA MET A 405 0.27 29.76 7.93
C MET A 405 -0.80 30.59 8.63
N ASN A 406 -2.08 30.18 8.58
CA ASN A 406 -3.20 30.85 9.24
C ASN A 406 -4.02 29.83 10.08
N HIS A 407 -3.35 28.89 10.73
CA HIS A 407 -3.96 27.75 11.42
C HIS A 407 -4.92 28.11 12.58
N ASP A 408 -4.84 29.33 13.10
CA ASP A 408 -5.68 29.89 14.16
C ASP A 408 -6.77 30.85 13.65
N ASN A 409 -6.89 31.03 12.32
CA ASN A 409 -7.88 31.94 11.70
C ASN A 409 -9.05 31.16 11.10
N ASP A 410 -10.13 30.96 11.88
CA ASP A 410 -11.30 30.20 11.45
C ASP A 410 -11.98 30.75 10.18
N THR A 411 -11.87 32.09 9.90
CA THR A 411 -12.41 32.68 8.67
C THR A 411 -11.65 32.17 7.45
N ILE A 412 -10.32 32.22 7.48
CA ILE A 412 -9.48 31.70 6.38
C ILE A 412 -9.71 30.20 6.17
N LEU A 413 -9.82 29.43 7.26
CA LEU A 413 -10.10 27.98 7.16
C LEU A 413 -11.44 27.73 6.49
N SER A 414 -12.50 28.44 6.91
CA SER A 414 -13.84 28.32 6.34
C SER A 414 -13.89 28.73 4.87
N ASP A 415 -13.22 29.83 4.50
CA ASP A 415 -13.21 30.30 3.11
C ASP A 415 -12.39 29.36 2.21
N THR A 416 -11.27 28.82 2.70
CA THR A 416 -10.52 27.79 1.99
C THR A 416 -11.35 26.52 1.79
N ARG A 417 -12.11 26.08 2.79
CA ARG A 417 -13.05 24.96 2.66
C ARG A 417 -14.08 25.20 1.55
N LYS A 418 -14.70 26.38 1.50
CA LYS A 418 -15.66 26.74 0.43
C LYS A 418 -15.00 26.71 -0.94
N GLU A 419 -13.77 27.24 -1.04
CA GLU A 419 -12.99 27.20 -2.28
C GLU A 419 -12.72 25.76 -2.73
N VAL A 420 -12.24 24.89 -1.83
CA VAL A 420 -12.02 23.47 -2.10
C VAL A 420 -13.30 22.80 -2.58
N ASN A 421 -14.42 22.96 -1.86
CA ASN A 421 -15.67 22.33 -2.24
C ASN A 421 -16.19 22.80 -3.60
N GLN A 422 -16.07 24.11 -3.89
CA GLN A 422 -16.49 24.65 -5.18
C GLN A 422 -15.58 24.16 -6.32
N TRP A 423 -14.29 24.05 -6.07
CA TRP A 423 -13.33 23.54 -7.06
C TRP A 423 -13.54 22.07 -7.35
N MET A 424 -13.76 21.23 -6.35
CA MET A 424 -13.94 19.79 -6.52
C MET A 424 -15.21 19.39 -7.28
N LYS A 425 -16.21 20.26 -7.37
CA LYS A 425 -17.38 20.07 -8.24
C LYS A 425 -17.02 19.95 -9.73
N GLN A 426 -15.84 20.47 -10.14
CA GLN A 426 -15.38 20.39 -11.52
C GLN A 426 -14.73 19.00 -11.82
N PHE A 427 -14.47 18.22 -10.79
CA PHE A 427 -13.84 16.89 -10.87
C PHE A 427 -14.74 15.85 -10.17
N PRO A 428 -15.93 15.56 -10.69
CA PRO A 428 -16.87 14.66 -10.03
C PRO A 428 -16.30 13.23 -9.93
N LEU A 429 -16.59 12.57 -8.80
CA LEU A 429 -16.34 11.16 -8.64
C LEU A 429 -17.51 10.34 -9.16
N TYR A 430 -17.20 9.28 -9.93
CA TYR A 430 -18.16 8.25 -10.37
C TYR A 430 -19.31 8.73 -11.31
N GLU A 431 -19.43 10.00 -11.64
CA GLU A 431 -20.41 10.58 -12.57
C GLU A 431 -21.83 9.96 -12.50
N GLY A 432 -22.33 9.69 -11.29
CA GLY A 432 -23.63 9.07 -11.07
C GLY A 432 -23.72 7.55 -11.33
N LYS A 433 -22.57 6.87 -11.51
CA LYS A 433 -22.48 5.42 -11.76
C LYS A 433 -22.43 4.55 -10.50
N LEU A 434 -22.54 5.15 -9.31
CA LEU A 434 -22.61 4.46 -8.01
C LEU A 434 -23.84 4.88 -7.23
#